data_e989c35b1172c9f3e9298c19d974ca76
#
_entry.id   e989c35b1172c9f3e9298c19d974ca76
#
_cell.length_a   1.000
_cell.length_b   1.000
_cell.length_c   1.000
_cell.angle_alpha   90.00
_cell.angle_beta   90.00
_cell.angle_gamma   90.00
#
_symmetry.space_group_name_H-M   'P 1'
#
loop_
_entity.id
_entity.type
_entity.pdbx_description
1 polymer ?
#
loop_
_entity_poly.entity_id
_entity_poly.type
_entity_poly.pdbx_seq_one_letter_code
_entity_poly.pdbx_strand_id
1 'polypeptide(L)'
;MSLSTLPVFARWGVLIALSVLFAALLTWARLPAALLLGSMLAGILVENGEAGILVPQLPFGFAQAIIGCMIARVLTSTIIHSFLHEWPLFLGISFLVIVASCLLGWLISRFRILPETTAIWGLLPGAAPAMMVMADAYGADARLVAFMQYVRVLMVALVASIIARFWVHAPAVAAAAPAVWFAPIHALPFLETLVLILGGVILGPVSRIPAGILLIPMFLGAVLQSNGLVEIELPSWLLAVSYLLLGWTIGLRFTREILVYAIRALPKMIVSILMLIAFCGGLAFALVEVFDIDPLTAYLATSPGGADSVAIIAASTNVDVGFVMAQQIARFMLVLIVGPALSRFVADRIARNVPNISDKTPT
;
A
#
# COMPACT_ATOMS: atom_id res chain seq x y z
N MET A 1 -23.64 10.67 -20.99
CA MET A 1 -24.60 9.55 -20.99
C MET A 1 -24.54 8.95 -19.61
N SER A 2 -25.62 9.01 -18.83
CA SER A 2 -25.62 8.43 -17.47
C SER A 2 -25.69 6.90 -17.57
N LEU A 3 -24.76 6.21 -16.91
CA LEU A 3 -24.74 4.74 -16.89
C LEU A 3 -25.89 4.16 -16.05
N SER A 4 -26.58 5.00 -15.27
CA SER A 4 -27.74 4.60 -14.45
C SER A 4 -28.90 4.03 -15.27
N THR A 5 -28.98 4.36 -16.55
CA THR A 5 -30.04 3.86 -17.47
C THR A 5 -29.78 2.41 -17.93
N LEU A 6 -28.56 1.90 -17.76
CA LEU A 6 -28.21 0.54 -18.17
C LEU A 6 -28.66 -0.51 -17.13
N PRO A 7 -28.99 -1.74 -17.55
CA PRO A 7 -29.25 -2.82 -16.62
C PRO A 7 -27.99 -3.14 -15.80
N VAL A 8 -28.16 -3.65 -14.58
CA VAL A 8 -27.07 -3.91 -13.62
C VAL A 8 -25.93 -4.75 -14.24
N PHE A 9 -26.28 -5.80 -15.00
CA PHE A 9 -25.28 -6.66 -15.66
C PHE A 9 -24.41 -5.88 -16.67
N ALA A 10 -25.01 -4.93 -17.41
CA ALA A 10 -24.26 -4.12 -18.37
C ALA A 10 -23.30 -3.15 -17.66
N ARG A 11 -23.70 -2.59 -16.51
CA ARG A 11 -22.82 -1.72 -15.69
C ARG A 11 -21.59 -2.49 -15.20
N TRP A 12 -21.77 -3.73 -14.69
CA TRP A 12 -20.67 -4.61 -14.31
C TRP A 12 -19.80 -4.99 -15.50
N GLY A 13 -20.41 -5.27 -16.66
CA GLY A 13 -19.68 -5.54 -17.90
C GLY A 13 -18.78 -4.39 -18.33
N VAL A 14 -19.28 -3.14 -18.26
CA VAL A 14 -18.49 -1.93 -18.53
C VAL A 14 -17.35 -1.78 -17.54
N LEU A 15 -17.62 -2.00 -16.24
CA LEU A 15 -16.60 -1.92 -15.20
C LEU A 15 -15.46 -2.93 -15.43
N ILE A 16 -15.79 -4.18 -15.76
CA ILE A 16 -14.81 -5.23 -16.05
C ILE A 16 -14.01 -4.89 -17.31
N ALA A 17 -14.69 -4.50 -18.40
CA ALA A 17 -14.02 -4.17 -19.67
C ALA A 17 -13.04 -3.00 -19.51
N LEU A 18 -13.44 -1.94 -18.82
CA LEU A 18 -12.56 -0.80 -18.51
C LEU A 18 -11.40 -1.22 -17.59
N SER A 19 -11.65 -2.11 -16.61
CA SER A 19 -10.60 -2.61 -15.71
C SER A 19 -9.53 -3.37 -16.50
N VAL A 20 -9.92 -4.26 -17.41
CA VAL A 20 -9.01 -5.00 -18.28
C VAL A 20 -8.23 -4.04 -19.18
N LEU A 21 -8.91 -3.07 -19.80
CA LEU A 21 -8.28 -2.08 -20.67
C LEU A 21 -7.22 -1.27 -19.92
N PHE A 22 -7.58 -0.68 -18.76
CA PHE A 22 -6.63 0.11 -17.98
C PHE A 22 -5.51 -0.73 -17.40
N ALA A 23 -5.81 -1.94 -16.90
CA ALA A 23 -4.77 -2.84 -16.41
C ALA A 23 -3.78 -3.20 -17.53
N ALA A 24 -4.25 -3.48 -18.74
CA ALA A 24 -3.40 -3.75 -19.90
C ALA A 24 -2.54 -2.53 -20.29
N LEU A 25 -3.12 -1.34 -20.35
CA LEU A 25 -2.41 -0.09 -20.65
C LEU A 25 -1.33 0.22 -19.60
N LEU A 26 -1.65 0.08 -18.31
CA LEU A 26 -0.71 0.34 -17.22
C LEU A 26 0.39 -0.72 -17.17
N THR A 27 0.08 -1.98 -17.47
CA THR A 27 1.08 -3.06 -17.61
C THR A 27 2.01 -2.79 -18.79
N TRP A 28 1.47 -2.37 -19.93
CA TRP A 28 2.27 -1.97 -21.08
C TRP A 28 3.18 -0.76 -20.76
N ALA A 29 2.66 0.21 -20.00
CA ALA A 29 3.43 1.35 -19.50
C ALA A 29 4.40 0.98 -18.36
N ARG A 30 4.48 -0.29 -17.96
CA ARG A 30 5.34 -0.83 -16.88
C ARG A 30 5.11 -0.14 -15.53
N LEU A 31 3.88 0.29 -15.26
CA LEU A 31 3.55 0.89 -13.99
C LEU A 31 3.34 -0.16 -12.91
N PRO A 32 3.79 0.10 -11.66
CA PRO A 32 3.59 -0.82 -10.54
C PRO A 32 2.10 -0.96 -10.21
N ALA A 33 1.70 -2.10 -9.67
CA ALA A 33 0.33 -2.40 -9.24
C ALA A 33 -0.74 -2.14 -10.33
N ALA A 34 -0.42 -2.41 -11.60
CA ALA A 34 -1.27 -2.12 -12.77
C ALA A 34 -2.71 -2.65 -12.64
N LEU A 35 -2.91 -3.86 -12.08
CA LEU A 35 -4.22 -4.46 -11.88
C LEU A 35 -5.08 -3.66 -10.89
N LEU A 36 -4.50 -3.23 -9.78
CA LEU A 36 -5.21 -2.48 -8.77
C LEU A 36 -5.48 -1.04 -9.22
N LEU A 37 -4.48 -0.37 -9.81
CA LEU A 37 -4.65 0.96 -10.37
C LEU A 37 -5.65 0.97 -11.52
N GLY A 38 -5.58 -0.02 -12.41
CA GLY A 38 -6.48 -0.14 -13.55
C GLY A 38 -7.93 -0.32 -13.13
N SER A 39 -8.19 -1.18 -12.16
CA SER A 39 -9.53 -1.38 -11.61
C SER A 39 -10.03 -0.15 -10.82
N MET A 40 -9.15 0.54 -10.12
CA MET A 40 -9.47 1.80 -9.43
C MET A 40 -9.86 2.90 -10.43
N LEU A 41 -9.09 3.09 -11.50
CA LEU A 41 -9.41 4.05 -12.56
C LEU A 41 -10.73 3.72 -13.26
N ALA A 42 -10.96 2.43 -13.55
CA ALA A 42 -12.24 1.98 -14.10
C ALA A 42 -13.40 2.31 -13.16
N GLY A 43 -13.26 2.04 -11.87
CA GLY A 43 -14.24 2.39 -10.85
C GLY A 43 -14.53 3.90 -10.80
N ILE A 44 -13.48 4.73 -10.83
CA ILE A 44 -13.61 6.21 -10.87
C ILE A 44 -14.43 6.66 -12.08
N LEU A 45 -14.12 6.14 -13.28
CA LEU A 45 -14.84 6.54 -14.49
C LEU A 45 -16.31 6.08 -14.49
N VAL A 46 -16.56 4.86 -14.03
CA VAL A 46 -17.90 4.27 -13.98
C VAL A 46 -18.77 5.01 -12.96
N GLU A 47 -18.22 5.38 -11.78
CA GLU A 47 -18.93 6.14 -10.77
C GLU A 47 -19.20 7.58 -11.23
N ASN A 48 -18.24 8.23 -11.90
CA ASN A 48 -18.50 9.55 -12.52
C ASN A 48 -19.56 9.50 -13.64
N GLY A 49 -19.84 8.31 -14.20
CA GLY A 49 -20.98 8.04 -15.07
C GLY A 49 -22.27 7.70 -14.31
N GLU A 50 -22.33 7.88 -12.99
CA GLU A 50 -23.51 7.62 -12.14
C GLU A 50 -24.01 6.17 -12.20
N ALA A 51 -23.09 5.21 -12.23
CA ALA A 51 -23.47 3.80 -12.34
C ALA A 51 -24.09 3.23 -11.06
N GLY A 52 -23.76 3.79 -9.88
CA GLY A 52 -24.31 3.36 -8.60
C GLY A 52 -24.01 1.90 -8.26
N ILE A 53 -22.82 1.39 -8.61
CA ILE A 53 -22.37 0.03 -8.31
C ILE A 53 -21.71 0.03 -6.93
N LEU A 54 -22.04 -0.98 -6.12
CA LEU A 54 -21.38 -1.23 -4.83
C LEU A 54 -20.80 -2.63 -4.84
N VAL A 55 -19.52 -2.75 -4.42
CA VAL A 55 -18.91 -4.05 -4.18
C VAL A 55 -19.45 -4.61 -2.87
N PRO A 56 -20.02 -5.83 -2.87
CA PRO A 56 -20.54 -6.44 -1.64
C PRO A 56 -19.44 -6.65 -0.60
N GLN A 57 -19.79 -6.61 0.69
CA GLN A 57 -18.82 -6.71 1.79
C GLN A 57 -18.09 -8.05 1.84
N LEU A 58 -18.77 -9.15 1.50
CA LEU A 58 -18.18 -10.50 1.52
C LEU A 58 -17.02 -10.64 0.52
N PRO A 59 -17.16 -10.40 -0.80
CA PRO A 59 -16.04 -10.41 -1.74
C PRO A 59 -14.90 -9.47 -1.33
N PHE A 60 -15.22 -8.29 -0.79
CA PHE A 60 -14.21 -7.36 -0.28
C PHE A 60 -13.45 -7.94 0.91
N GLY A 61 -14.15 -8.62 1.84
CA GLY A 61 -13.51 -9.32 2.97
C GLY A 61 -12.55 -10.43 2.50
N PHE A 62 -12.96 -11.23 1.51
CA PHE A 62 -12.06 -12.21 0.91
C PHE A 62 -10.82 -11.58 0.28
N ALA A 63 -11.00 -10.48 -0.45
CA ALA A 63 -9.88 -9.75 -1.03
C ALA A 63 -8.89 -9.25 0.05
N GLN A 64 -9.38 -8.73 1.17
CA GLN A 64 -8.55 -8.32 2.31
C GLN A 64 -7.77 -9.50 2.90
N ALA A 65 -8.42 -10.63 3.14
CA ALA A 65 -7.77 -11.82 3.72
C ALA A 65 -6.70 -12.40 2.78
N ILE A 66 -6.95 -12.42 1.46
CA ILE A 66 -5.99 -12.85 0.45
C ILE A 66 -4.75 -11.93 0.45
N ILE A 67 -4.94 -10.61 0.55
CA ILE A 67 -3.82 -9.66 0.68
C ILE A 67 -3.06 -9.89 1.99
N GLY A 68 -3.76 -10.22 3.08
CA GLY A 68 -3.13 -10.61 4.34
C GLY A 68 -2.20 -11.81 4.18
N CYS A 69 -2.68 -12.89 3.52
CA CYS A 69 -1.86 -14.06 3.19
C CYS A 69 -0.69 -13.73 2.25
N MET A 70 -0.90 -12.84 1.27
CA MET A 70 0.16 -12.40 0.37
C MET A 70 1.31 -11.73 1.15
N ILE A 71 0.99 -10.89 2.12
CA ILE A 71 2.00 -10.24 2.96
C ILE A 71 2.68 -11.29 3.87
N ALA A 72 1.90 -12.21 4.46
CA ALA A 72 2.44 -13.30 5.27
C ALA A 72 3.46 -14.14 4.51
N ARG A 73 3.21 -14.44 3.23
CA ARG A 73 4.12 -15.24 2.37
C ARG A 73 5.51 -14.62 2.22
N VAL A 74 5.62 -13.30 2.29
CA VAL A 74 6.91 -12.60 2.18
C VAL A 74 7.74 -12.72 3.47
N LEU A 75 7.10 -12.97 4.63
CA LEU A 75 7.75 -13.11 5.93
C LEU A 75 8.40 -14.50 6.08
N THR A 76 9.52 -14.71 5.41
CA THR A 76 10.30 -15.96 5.47
C THR A 76 11.19 -16.01 6.71
N SER A 77 11.58 -17.22 7.13
CA SER A 77 12.53 -17.43 8.25
C SER A 77 13.87 -16.71 8.01
N THR A 78 14.35 -16.67 6.76
CA THR A 78 15.59 -15.97 6.39
C THR A 78 15.48 -14.46 6.69
N ILE A 79 14.39 -13.83 6.31
CA ILE A 79 14.14 -12.40 6.56
C ILE A 79 14.04 -12.12 8.06
N ILE A 80 13.37 -13.02 8.81
CA ILE A 80 13.27 -12.90 10.27
C ILE A 80 14.65 -13.01 10.93
N HIS A 81 15.51 -13.93 10.48
CA HIS A 81 16.88 -14.05 10.97
C HIS A 81 17.73 -12.81 10.67
N SER A 82 17.69 -12.28 9.45
CA SER A 82 18.38 -11.04 9.09
C SER A 82 17.90 -9.87 9.95
N PHE A 83 16.59 -9.78 10.17
CA PHE A 83 16.03 -8.76 11.07
C PHE A 83 16.55 -8.91 12.51
N LEU A 84 16.58 -10.12 13.05
CA LEU A 84 17.02 -10.34 14.44
C LEU A 84 18.52 -10.05 14.65
N HIS A 85 19.33 -10.15 13.60
CA HIS A 85 20.76 -9.84 13.67
C HIS A 85 21.02 -8.33 13.74
N GLU A 86 20.28 -7.53 12.98
CA GLU A 86 20.48 -6.09 12.84
C GLU A 86 19.24 -5.27 13.27
N TRP A 87 18.43 -5.81 14.19
CA TRP A 87 17.17 -5.19 14.59
C TRP A 87 17.29 -3.73 15.07
N PRO A 88 18.35 -3.28 15.78
CA PRO A 88 18.44 -1.89 16.21
C PRO A 88 18.57 -0.93 15.01
N LEU A 89 19.33 -1.34 13.98
CA LEU A 89 19.50 -0.57 12.76
C LEU A 89 18.18 -0.47 12.00
N PHE A 90 17.50 -1.61 11.77
CA PHE A 90 16.23 -1.66 11.04
C PHE A 90 15.11 -0.88 11.75
N LEU A 91 15.02 -1.02 13.09
CA LEU A 91 14.04 -0.26 13.87
C LEU A 91 14.37 1.23 13.90
N GLY A 92 15.66 1.59 14.04
CA GLY A 92 16.12 2.98 14.03
C GLY A 92 15.78 3.69 12.71
N ILE A 93 16.13 3.09 11.58
CA ILE A 93 15.81 3.61 10.24
C ILE A 93 14.30 3.73 10.08
N SER A 94 13.55 2.65 10.39
CA SER A 94 12.10 2.62 10.26
C SER A 94 11.45 3.71 11.11
N PHE A 95 11.90 3.89 12.35
CA PHE A 95 11.40 4.92 13.26
C PHE A 95 11.64 6.32 12.70
N LEU A 96 12.85 6.62 12.20
CA LEU A 96 13.17 7.92 11.61
C LEU A 96 12.30 8.21 10.38
N VAL A 97 12.10 7.22 9.50
CA VAL A 97 11.23 7.38 8.32
C VAL A 97 9.76 7.59 8.71
N ILE A 98 9.27 6.88 9.73
CA ILE A 98 7.91 7.05 10.24
C ILE A 98 7.73 8.44 10.87
N VAL A 99 8.69 8.89 11.69
CA VAL A 99 8.65 10.23 12.29
C VAL A 99 8.65 11.31 11.21
N ALA A 100 9.51 11.22 10.21
CA ALA A 100 9.52 12.14 9.08
C ALA A 100 8.20 12.15 8.31
N SER A 101 7.64 10.96 8.03
CA SER A 101 6.34 10.82 7.37
C SER A 101 5.21 11.44 8.18
N CYS A 102 5.21 11.24 9.51
CA CYS A 102 4.22 11.82 10.41
C CYS A 102 4.35 13.34 10.52
N LEU A 103 5.57 13.86 10.59
CA LEU A 103 5.82 15.31 10.62
C LEU A 103 5.33 15.97 9.32
N LEU A 104 5.65 15.40 8.17
CA LEU A 104 5.16 15.87 6.89
C LEU A 104 3.64 15.74 6.77
N GLY A 105 3.07 14.62 7.21
CA GLY A 105 1.63 14.40 7.24
C GLY A 105 0.91 15.40 8.14
N TRP A 106 1.45 15.65 9.33
CA TRP A 106 0.94 16.67 10.24
C TRP A 106 1.02 18.07 9.64
N LEU A 107 2.13 18.40 8.95
CA LEU A 107 2.29 19.69 8.29
C LEU A 107 1.24 19.90 7.20
N ILE A 108 0.99 18.88 6.35
CA ILE A 108 -0.05 18.90 5.33
C ILE A 108 -1.43 19.12 5.95
N SER A 109 -1.74 18.41 7.05
CA SER A 109 -3.00 18.53 7.77
C SER A 109 -3.14 19.91 8.42
N ARG A 110 -2.05 20.45 9.01
CA ARG A 110 -2.02 21.79 9.62
C ARG A 110 -2.30 22.90 8.60
N PHE A 111 -1.81 22.75 7.39
CA PHE A 111 -2.12 23.69 6.29
C PHE A 111 -3.48 23.42 5.62
N ARG A 112 -4.29 22.51 6.17
CA ARG A 112 -5.62 22.14 5.65
C ARG A 112 -5.60 21.75 4.18
N ILE A 113 -4.51 21.09 3.73
CA ILE A 113 -4.35 20.61 2.37
C ILE A 113 -5.16 19.32 2.18
N LEU A 114 -5.15 18.46 3.20
CA LEU A 114 -5.89 17.20 3.26
C LEU A 114 -6.63 17.08 4.60
N PRO A 115 -7.77 16.34 4.60
CA PRO A 115 -8.55 16.16 5.82
C PRO A 115 -7.76 15.39 6.87
N GLU A 116 -7.81 15.86 8.09
CA GLU A 116 -7.39 15.21 9.33
C GLU A 116 -6.20 14.25 9.23
N THR A 117 -6.43 12.94 9.54
CA THR A 117 -5.42 11.88 9.55
C THR A 117 -5.09 11.32 8.17
N THR A 118 -5.84 11.69 7.13
CA THR A 118 -5.67 11.20 5.76
C THR A 118 -4.25 11.44 5.22
N ALA A 119 -3.67 12.62 5.50
CA ALA A 119 -2.31 12.94 5.08
C ALA A 119 -1.26 12.04 5.75
N ILE A 120 -1.48 11.64 7.01
CA ILE A 120 -0.57 10.76 7.75
C ILE A 120 -0.59 9.36 7.13
N TRP A 121 -1.78 8.77 6.98
CA TRP A 121 -1.92 7.46 6.34
C TRP A 121 -1.41 7.45 4.89
N GLY A 122 -1.58 8.56 4.18
CA GLY A 122 -1.08 8.71 2.81
C GLY A 122 0.44 8.74 2.69
N LEU A 123 1.15 9.33 3.66
CA LEU A 123 2.61 9.43 3.67
C LEU A 123 3.30 8.27 4.39
N LEU A 124 2.62 7.56 5.30
CA LEU A 124 3.21 6.41 6.00
C LEU A 124 3.64 5.33 5.00
N PRO A 125 4.92 4.93 4.99
CA PRO A 125 5.44 4.00 4.02
C PRO A 125 5.13 2.55 4.38
N GLY A 126 3.96 2.08 3.99
CA GLY A 126 3.50 0.70 4.14
C GLY A 126 3.10 0.08 2.80
N ALA A 127 2.60 -1.16 2.82
CA ALA A 127 1.96 -1.77 1.67
C ALA A 127 0.66 -1.03 1.35
N ALA A 128 0.56 -0.46 0.15
CA ALA A 128 -0.56 0.41 -0.21
C ALA A 128 -1.94 -0.24 0.05
N PRO A 129 -2.22 -1.51 -0.33
CA PRO A 129 -3.50 -2.15 -0.04
C PRO A 129 -3.82 -2.21 1.46
N ALA A 130 -2.82 -2.55 2.29
CA ALA A 130 -3.00 -2.61 3.74
C ALA A 130 -3.23 -1.22 4.34
N MET A 131 -2.50 -0.21 3.87
CA MET A 131 -2.67 1.18 4.33
C MET A 131 -4.06 1.73 4.00
N MET A 132 -4.63 1.39 2.85
CA MET A 132 -5.99 1.78 2.48
C MET A 132 -7.04 1.16 3.40
N VAL A 133 -6.91 -0.13 3.67
CA VAL A 133 -7.82 -0.86 4.58
C VAL A 133 -7.71 -0.32 6.01
N MET A 134 -6.48 -0.06 6.48
CA MET A 134 -6.25 0.53 7.79
C MET A 134 -6.81 1.96 7.87
N ALA A 135 -6.58 2.79 6.86
CA ALA A 135 -7.11 4.15 6.80
C ALA A 135 -8.64 4.18 6.89
N ASP A 136 -9.33 3.32 6.12
CA ASP A 136 -10.79 3.17 6.17
C ASP A 136 -11.26 2.74 7.58
N ALA A 137 -10.59 1.76 8.18
CA ALA A 137 -10.90 1.26 9.51
C ALA A 137 -10.70 2.31 10.63
N TYR A 138 -9.82 3.29 10.43
CA TYR A 138 -9.55 4.39 11.36
C TYR A 138 -10.18 5.73 10.97
N GLY A 139 -11.13 5.72 10.03
CA GLY A 139 -11.94 6.87 9.66
C GLY A 139 -11.23 7.92 8.80
N ALA A 140 -10.08 7.59 8.20
CA ALA A 140 -9.45 8.43 7.20
C ALA A 140 -10.05 8.19 5.80
N ASP A 141 -9.89 9.15 4.88
CA ASP A 141 -10.37 8.98 3.52
C ASP A 141 -9.47 8.02 2.72
N ALA A 142 -9.86 6.75 2.65
CA ALA A 142 -9.12 5.70 1.97
C ALA A 142 -8.85 6.00 0.49
N ARG A 143 -9.69 6.83 -0.16
CA ARG A 143 -9.53 7.24 -1.56
C ARG A 143 -8.33 8.16 -1.73
N LEU A 144 -8.26 9.19 -0.91
CA LEU A 144 -7.13 10.13 -0.92
C LEU A 144 -5.84 9.45 -0.44
N VAL A 145 -5.93 8.54 0.54
CA VAL A 145 -4.80 7.71 0.96
C VAL A 145 -4.30 6.85 -0.20
N ALA A 146 -5.20 6.17 -0.93
CA ALA A 146 -4.85 5.39 -2.11
C ALA A 146 -4.12 6.26 -3.15
N PHE A 147 -4.70 7.42 -3.48
CA PHE A 147 -4.12 8.36 -4.42
C PHE A 147 -2.69 8.77 -4.02
N MET A 148 -2.48 9.17 -2.76
CA MET A 148 -1.16 9.55 -2.24
C MET A 148 -0.17 8.38 -2.26
N GLN A 149 -0.59 7.20 -1.84
CA GLN A 149 0.25 6.00 -1.79
C GLN A 149 0.78 5.64 -3.19
N TYR A 150 -0.09 5.69 -4.23
CA TYR A 150 0.33 5.35 -5.59
C TYR A 150 1.15 6.44 -6.26
N VAL A 151 0.83 7.71 -6.05
CA VAL A 151 1.70 8.82 -6.49
C VAL A 151 3.09 8.67 -5.88
N ARG A 152 3.18 8.33 -4.58
CA ARG A 152 4.46 8.10 -3.90
C ARG A 152 5.21 6.90 -4.51
N VAL A 153 4.55 5.75 -4.68
CA VAL A 153 5.19 4.55 -5.25
C VAL A 153 5.74 4.84 -6.65
N LEU A 154 4.96 5.55 -7.48
CA LEU A 154 5.40 5.95 -8.81
C LEU A 154 6.63 6.87 -8.76
N MET A 155 6.60 7.89 -7.90
CA MET A 155 7.71 8.84 -7.76
C MET A 155 8.98 8.16 -7.23
N VAL A 156 8.85 7.29 -6.23
CA VAL A 156 10.00 6.53 -5.70
C VAL A 156 10.58 5.60 -6.76
N ALA A 157 9.73 4.89 -7.52
CA ALA A 157 10.19 4.03 -8.62
C ALA A 157 10.93 4.82 -9.71
N LEU A 158 10.45 6.02 -10.06
CA LEU A 158 11.12 6.90 -11.00
C LEU A 158 12.50 7.33 -10.47
N VAL A 159 12.58 7.80 -9.22
CA VAL A 159 13.84 8.22 -8.59
C VAL A 159 14.81 7.04 -8.46
N ALA A 160 14.33 5.87 -8.03
CA ALA A 160 15.14 4.66 -7.95
C ALA A 160 15.70 4.24 -9.31
N SER A 161 14.89 4.32 -10.37
CA SER A 161 15.32 4.01 -11.74
C SER A 161 16.38 5.01 -12.24
N ILE A 162 16.26 6.28 -11.88
CA ILE A 162 17.25 7.33 -12.19
C ILE A 162 18.57 7.02 -11.46
N ILE A 163 18.51 6.74 -10.15
CA ILE A 163 19.70 6.41 -9.36
C ILE A 163 20.38 5.15 -9.89
N ALA A 164 19.63 4.09 -10.15
CA ALA A 164 20.17 2.84 -10.70
C ALA A 164 20.88 3.07 -12.04
N ARG A 165 20.33 3.92 -12.91
CA ARG A 165 20.90 4.23 -14.22
C ARG A 165 22.20 5.05 -14.12
N PHE A 166 22.26 6.04 -13.23
CA PHE A 166 23.42 6.92 -13.10
C PHE A 166 24.54 6.32 -12.24
N TRP A 167 24.20 5.49 -11.23
CA TRP A 167 25.18 4.98 -10.27
C TRP A 167 25.73 3.60 -10.63
N VAL A 168 24.89 2.72 -11.16
CA VAL A 168 25.26 1.30 -11.40
C VAL A 168 25.49 0.99 -12.87
N HIS A 169 25.20 1.93 -13.81
CA HIS A 169 25.21 1.66 -15.26
C HIS A 169 24.41 0.39 -15.61
N ALA A 170 23.44 0.04 -14.76
CA ALA A 170 22.62 -1.14 -14.92
C ALA A 170 21.78 -1.04 -16.21
N PRO A 171 21.61 -2.13 -16.97
CA PRO A 171 20.65 -2.16 -18.07
C PRO A 171 19.27 -1.79 -17.52
N ALA A 172 18.44 -1.10 -18.32
CA ALA A 172 17.11 -0.67 -17.94
C ALA A 172 16.39 -1.79 -17.18
N VAL A 173 15.81 -1.43 -16.01
CA VAL A 173 15.14 -2.36 -15.09
C VAL A 173 14.46 -3.49 -15.83
N ALA A 174 14.91 -4.71 -15.60
CA ALA A 174 14.36 -5.88 -16.27
C ALA A 174 12.85 -5.91 -16.05
N ALA A 175 12.10 -6.10 -17.12
CA ALA A 175 10.66 -6.26 -17.01
C ALA A 175 10.38 -7.42 -16.04
N ALA A 176 9.49 -7.21 -15.09
CA ALA A 176 9.04 -8.28 -14.21
C ALA A 176 8.69 -9.51 -15.08
N ALA A 177 9.14 -10.67 -14.66
CA ALA A 177 8.85 -11.91 -15.38
C ALA A 177 7.33 -12.00 -15.65
N PRO A 178 6.92 -12.42 -16.86
CA PRO A 178 5.50 -12.49 -17.17
C PRO A 178 4.80 -13.38 -16.14
N ALA A 179 3.74 -12.86 -15.54
CA ALA A 179 2.98 -13.59 -14.54
C ALA A 179 2.44 -14.89 -15.17
N VAL A 180 2.80 -16.01 -14.60
CA VAL A 180 2.21 -17.31 -14.97
C VAL A 180 0.82 -17.35 -14.34
N TRP A 181 -0.22 -17.07 -15.13
CA TRP A 181 -1.59 -16.95 -14.65
C TRP A 181 -2.14 -18.24 -14.07
N PHE A 182 -1.84 -19.36 -14.71
CA PHE A 182 -2.32 -20.69 -14.36
C PHE A 182 -1.14 -21.63 -14.10
N ALA A 183 -0.35 -21.31 -13.07
CA ALA A 183 0.64 -22.25 -12.56
C ALA A 183 -0.07 -23.49 -11.98
N PRO A 184 0.56 -24.69 -12.05
CA PRO A 184 0.03 -25.87 -11.37
C PRO A 184 -0.12 -25.57 -9.86
N ILE A 185 -1.26 -25.92 -9.31
CA ILE A 185 -1.60 -25.67 -7.90
C ILE A 185 -1.35 -26.96 -7.12
N HIS A 186 -0.62 -26.84 -6.01
CA HIS A 186 -0.44 -27.93 -5.07
C HIS A 186 -1.64 -27.95 -4.12
N ALA A 187 -2.41 -29.03 -4.14
CA ALA A 187 -3.70 -29.13 -3.46
C ALA A 187 -3.59 -28.84 -1.95
N LEU A 188 -2.58 -29.37 -1.26
CA LEU A 188 -2.42 -29.18 0.18
C LEU A 188 -2.06 -27.74 0.56
N PRO A 189 -0.99 -27.12 0.01
CA PRO A 189 -0.66 -25.69 0.30
C PRO A 189 -1.79 -24.73 -0.04
N PHE A 190 -2.49 -24.98 -1.15
CA PHE A 190 -3.65 -24.16 -1.52
C PHE A 190 -4.80 -24.30 -0.54
N LEU A 191 -5.09 -25.52 -0.05
CA LEU A 191 -6.12 -25.75 0.97
C LEU A 191 -5.75 -25.06 2.30
N GLU A 192 -4.50 -25.15 2.74
CA GLU A 192 -3.98 -24.45 3.90
C GLU A 192 -4.17 -22.91 3.78
N THR A 193 -3.86 -22.38 2.61
CA THR A 193 -4.09 -20.95 2.30
C THR A 193 -5.59 -20.59 2.37
N LEU A 194 -6.48 -21.44 1.82
CA LEU A 194 -7.93 -21.22 1.92
C LEU A 194 -8.42 -21.23 3.35
N VAL A 195 -7.90 -22.11 4.21
CA VAL A 195 -8.23 -22.16 5.64
C VAL A 195 -7.80 -20.86 6.33
N LEU A 196 -6.62 -20.33 6.03
CA LEU A 196 -6.16 -19.04 6.54
C LEU A 196 -7.08 -17.89 6.09
N ILE A 197 -7.46 -17.85 4.81
CA ILE A 197 -8.36 -16.84 4.25
C ILE A 197 -9.72 -16.91 4.95
N LEU A 198 -10.32 -18.10 5.05
CA LEU A 198 -11.61 -18.31 5.74
C LEU A 198 -11.50 -17.92 7.21
N GLY A 199 -10.42 -18.32 7.89
CA GLY A 199 -10.13 -17.90 9.26
C GLY A 199 -10.14 -16.38 9.41
N GLY A 200 -9.49 -15.66 8.49
CA GLY A 200 -9.48 -14.20 8.47
C GLY A 200 -10.88 -13.59 8.28
N VAL A 201 -11.65 -14.12 7.32
CA VAL A 201 -13.01 -13.64 7.02
C VAL A 201 -13.98 -13.88 8.19
N ILE A 202 -13.85 -15.00 8.89
CA ILE A 202 -14.73 -15.38 10.02
C ILE A 202 -14.29 -14.69 11.31
N LEU A 203 -13.01 -14.77 11.67
CA LEU A 203 -12.47 -14.26 12.92
C LEU A 203 -12.26 -12.73 12.90
N GLY A 204 -12.03 -12.15 11.72
CA GLY A 204 -11.80 -10.72 11.57
C GLY A 204 -12.90 -9.86 12.19
N PRO A 205 -14.15 -10.01 11.80
CA PRO A 205 -15.27 -9.26 12.37
C PRO A 205 -15.49 -9.54 13.87
N VAL A 206 -15.27 -10.79 14.31
CA VAL A 206 -15.46 -11.21 15.70
C VAL A 206 -14.40 -10.63 16.63
N SER A 207 -13.17 -10.49 16.15
CA SER A 207 -12.03 -10.00 16.94
C SER A 207 -12.13 -8.54 17.38
N ARG A 208 -13.01 -7.76 16.75
CA ARG A 208 -13.13 -6.29 16.93
C ARG A 208 -11.83 -5.54 16.65
N ILE A 209 -10.84 -6.17 16.02
CA ILE A 209 -9.59 -5.54 15.62
C ILE A 209 -9.85 -4.75 14.32
N PRO A 210 -9.53 -3.45 14.26
CA PRO A 210 -9.63 -2.69 13.02
C PRO A 210 -8.81 -3.37 11.92
N ALA A 211 -9.39 -3.55 10.73
CA ALA A 211 -8.82 -4.33 9.63
C ALA A 211 -8.49 -5.79 9.99
N GLY A 212 -9.16 -6.39 10.98
CA GLY A 212 -8.90 -7.75 11.46
C GLY A 212 -8.98 -8.81 10.37
N ILE A 213 -9.85 -8.62 9.37
CA ILE A 213 -9.97 -9.52 8.20
C ILE A 213 -8.64 -9.64 7.43
N LEU A 214 -7.87 -8.55 7.34
CA LEU A 214 -6.53 -8.53 6.73
C LEU A 214 -5.46 -8.98 7.72
N LEU A 215 -5.50 -8.46 8.96
CA LEU A 215 -4.42 -8.64 9.92
C LEU A 215 -4.33 -10.06 10.48
N ILE A 216 -5.46 -10.73 10.72
CA ILE A 216 -5.47 -12.10 11.27
C ILE A 216 -4.76 -13.09 10.35
N PRO A 217 -5.14 -13.24 9.06
CA PRO A 217 -4.44 -14.17 8.17
C PRO A 217 -2.99 -13.74 7.91
N MET A 218 -2.68 -12.45 7.98
CA MET A 218 -1.32 -11.95 7.86
C MET A 218 -0.43 -12.43 9.02
N PHE A 219 -0.82 -12.17 10.27
CA PHE A 219 0.00 -12.55 11.42
C PHE A 219 -0.01 -14.06 11.66
N LEU A 220 -1.17 -14.70 11.57
CA LEU A 220 -1.28 -16.14 11.75
C LEU A 220 -0.53 -16.89 10.63
N GLY A 221 -0.70 -16.47 9.39
CA GLY A 221 0.00 -17.02 8.23
C GLY A 221 1.52 -16.86 8.34
N ALA A 222 2.00 -15.68 8.75
CA ALA A 222 3.42 -15.44 8.95
C ALA A 222 4.02 -16.37 10.05
N VAL A 223 3.31 -16.55 11.17
CA VAL A 223 3.76 -17.45 12.25
C VAL A 223 3.77 -18.90 11.79
N LEU A 224 2.70 -19.37 11.15
CA LEU A 224 2.59 -20.76 10.72
C LEU A 224 3.60 -21.07 9.60
N GLN A 225 3.79 -20.18 8.63
CA GLN A 225 4.74 -20.36 7.54
C GLN A 225 6.20 -20.30 8.04
N SER A 226 6.54 -19.39 8.96
CA SER A 226 7.91 -19.31 9.48
C SER A 226 8.31 -20.55 10.30
N ASN A 227 7.34 -21.26 10.90
CA ASN A 227 7.54 -22.53 11.59
C ASN A 227 7.43 -23.75 10.65
N GLY A 228 7.22 -23.58 9.36
CA GLY A 228 7.07 -24.67 8.40
C GLY A 228 5.79 -25.51 8.57
N LEU A 229 4.78 -24.98 9.27
CA LEU A 229 3.51 -25.68 9.52
C LEU A 229 2.51 -25.48 8.37
N VAL A 230 2.65 -24.42 7.60
CA VAL A 230 1.79 -24.07 6.47
C VAL A 230 2.66 -23.51 5.35
N GLU A 231 2.34 -23.84 4.12
CA GLU A 231 2.91 -23.24 2.93
C GLU A 231 1.86 -22.39 2.20
N ILE A 232 2.05 -21.06 2.17
CA ILE A 232 1.06 -20.17 1.56
C ILE A 232 1.23 -20.16 0.03
N GLU A 233 0.28 -20.78 -0.66
CA GLU A 233 0.21 -20.80 -2.12
C GLU A 233 -0.89 -19.88 -2.63
N LEU A 234 -0.48 -18.83 -3.36
CA LEU A 234 -1.39 -17.82 -3.91
C LEU A 234 -1.23 -17.74 -5.44
N PRO A 235 -2.12 -18.41 -6.19
CA PRO A 235 -2.11 -18.31 -7.65
C PRO A 235 -2.31 -16.87 -8.13
N SER A 236 -1.66 -16.50 -9.24
CA SER A 236 -1.70 -15.13 -9.79
C SER A 236 -3.13 -14.65 -10.09
N TRP A 237 -4.01 -15.55 -10.54
CA TRP A 237 -5.42 -15.22 -10.80
C TRP A 237 -6.19 -14.83 -9.53
N LEU A 238 -5.90 -15.48 -8.39
CA LEU A 238 -6.54 -15.19 -7.10
C LEU A 238 -6.11 -13.80 -6.58
N LEU A 239 -4.83 -13.50 -6.69
CA LEU A 239 -4.29 -12.15 -6.38
C LEU A 239 -4.89 -11.09 -7.30
N ALA A 240 -5.02 -11.39 -8.61
CA ALA A 240 -5.62 -10.45 -9.56
C ALA A 240 -7.08 -10.12 -9.21
N VAL A 241 -7.89 -11.12 -8.88
CA VAL A 241 -9.28 -10.91 -8.41
C VAL A 241 -9.32 -10.04 -7.16
N SER A 242 -8.40 -10.28 -6.20
CA SER A 242 -8.31 -9.48 -4.98
C SER A 242 -7.95 -8.02 -5.27
N TYR A 243 -6.98 -7.77 -6.14
CA TYR A 243 -6.62 -6.42 -6.57
C TYR A 243 -7.77 -5.72 -7.32
N LEU A 244 -8.51 -6.44 -8.17
CA LEU A 244 -9.69 -5.90 -8.86
C LEU A 244 -10.76 -5.46 -7.85
N LEU A 245 -11.11 -6.32 -6.89
CA LEU A 245 -12.11 -6.02 -5.86
C LEU A 245 -11.71 -4.84 -4.98
N LEU A 246 -10.43 -4.78 -4.56
CA LEU A 246 -9.91 -3.63 -3.80
C LEU A 246 -9.95 -2.35 -4.62
N GLY A 247 -9.50 -2.39 -5.88
CA GLY A 247 -9.50 -1.23 -6.75
C GLY A 247 -10.93 -0.72 -7.02
N TRP A 248 -11.88 -1.61 -7.26
CA TRP A 248 -13.29 -1.23 -7.42
C TRP A 248 -13.87 -0.62 -6.17
N THR A 249 -13.62 -1.23 -5.00
CA THR A 249 -14.14 -0.71 -3.73
C THR A 249 -13.68 0.72 -3.47
N ILE A 250 -12.45 1.06 -3.85
CA ILE A 250 -11.90 2.40 -3.71
C ILE A 250 -12.37 3.30 -4.84
N GLY A 251 -12.25 2.85 -6.10
CA GLY A 251 -12.56 3.64 -7.28
C GLY A 251 -14.03 4.06 -7.36
N LEU A 252 -14.95 3.14 -7.04
CA LEU A 252 -16.40 3.41 -7.01
C LEU A 252 -16.84 4.36 -5.89
N ARG A 253 -15.97 4.69 -4.94
CA ARG A 253 -16.23 5.72 -3.93
C ARG A 253 -15.73 7.11 -4.36
N PHE A 254 -15.05 7.24 -5.51
CA PHE A 254 -14.52 8.51 -6.01
C PHE A 254 -15.58 9.31 -6.72
N THR A 255 -16.23 10.20 -6.01
CA THR A 255 -17.11 11.20 -6.63
C THR A 255 -16.31 12.26 -7.39
N ARG A 256 -16.95 12.97 -8.31
CA ARG A 256 -16.33 14.06 -9.07
C ARG A 256 -15.71 15.13 -8.18
N GLU A 257 -16.34 15.44 -7.04
CA GLU A 257 -15.86 16.43 -6.09
C GLU A 257 -14.52 16.00 -5.47
N ILE A 258 -14.43 14.72 -5.05
CA ILE A 258 -13.21 14.17 -4.45
C ILE A 258 -12.08 14.08 -5.48
N LEU A 259 -12.41 13.73 -6.74
CA LEU A 259 -11.41 13.69 -7.81
C LEU A 259 -10.82 15.09 -8.07
N VAL A 260 -11.66 16.12 -8.17
CA VAL A 260 -11.22 17.51 -8.34
C VAL A 260 -10.38 17.97 -7.15
N TYR A 261 -10.80 17.60 -5.93
CA TYR A 261 -10.04 17.90 -4.72
C TYR A 261 -8.65 17.23 -4.72
N ALA A 262 -8.58 15.93 -5.06
CA ALA A 262 -7.32 15.19 -5.14
C ALA A 262 -6.36 15.79 -6.17
N ILE A 263 -6.86 16.17 -7.37
CA ILE A 263 -6.06 16.82 -8.42
C ILE A 263 -5.56 18.19 -7.95
N ARG A 264 -6.37 18.97 -7.28
CA ARG A 264 -5.93 20.29 -6.74
C ARG A 264 -4.88 20.15 -5.64
N ALA A 265 -4.96 19.09 -4.84
CA ALA A 265 -4.00 18.82 -3.78
C ALA A 265 -2.69 18.19 -4.31
N LEU A 266 -2.71 17.62 -5.54
CA LEU A 266 -1.60 16.88 -6.13
C LEU A 266 -0.25 17.62 -6.09
N PRO A 267 -0.11 18.91 -6.46
CA PRO A 267 1.19 19.60 -6.43
C PRO A 267 1.80 19.61 -5.01
N LYS A 268 0.97 19.84 -3.99
CA LYS A 268 1.42 19.87 -2.59
C LYS A 268 1.75 18.47 -2.08
N MET A 269 1.00 17.45 -2.52
CA MET A 269 1.32 16.04 -2.25
C MET A 269 2.67 15.67 -2.87
N ILE A 270 2.93 16.05 -4.12
CA ILE A 270 4.21 15.81 -4.81
C ILE A 270 5.37 16.43 -4.04
N VAL A 271 5.26 17.70 -3.63
CA VAL A 271 6.30 18.36 -2.83
C VAL A 271 6.58 17.60 -1.54
N SER A 272 5.56 17.16 -0.82
CA SER A 272 5.72 16.41 0.43
C SER A 272 6.35 15.03 0.20
N ILE A 273 5.99 14.36 -0.88
CA ILE A 273 6.58 13.08 -1.26
C ILE A 273 8.05 13.28 -1.63
N LEU A 274 8.40 14.32 -2.39
CA LEU A 274 9.78 14.66 -2.73
C LEU A 274 10.61 14.98 -1.47
N MET A 275 10.05 15.72 -0.51
CA MET A 275 10.70 15.97 0.78
C MET A 275 10.96 14.66 1.54
N LEU A 276 10.01 13.72 1.54
CA LEU A 276 10.18 12.42 2.17
C LEU A 276 11.26 11.60 1.44
N ILE A 277 11.28 11.59 0.12
CA ILE A 277 12.30 10.91 -0.69
C ILE A 277 13.68 11.52 -0.41
N ALA A 278 13.79 12.85 -0.35
CA ALA A 278 15.04 13.52 -0.03
C ALA A 278 15.54 13.20 1.38
N PHE A 279 14.64 13.16 2.37
CA PHE A 279 14.98 12.73 3.72
C PHE A 279 15.49 11.28 3.76
N CYS A 280 14.80 10.36 3.08
CA CYS A 280 15.23 8.97 2.97
C CYS A 280 16.58 8.84 2.22
N GLY A 281 16.82 9.68 1.21
CA GLY A 281 18.12 9.79 0.54
C GLY A 281 19.24 10.24 1.48
N GLY A 282 18.95 11.20 2.36
CA GLY A 282 19.88 11.59 3.43
C GLY A 282 20.18 10.47 4.42
N LEU A 283 19.17 9.66 4.79
CA LEU A 283 19.38 8.45 5.61
C LEU A 283 20.21 7.41 4.85
N ALA A 284 19.96 7.22 3.56
CA ALA A 284 20.78 6.31 2.73
C ALA A 284 22.25 6.75 2.72
N PHE A 285 22.50 8.05 2.54
CA PHE A 285 23.85 8.61 2.57
C PHE A 285 24.53 8.34 3.92
N ALA A 286 23.80 8.54 5.03
CA ALA A 286 24.34 8.24 6.37
C ALA A 286 24.65 6.74 6.55
N LEU A 287 23.86 5.84 5.99
CA LEU A 287 24.14 4.39 6.02
C LEU A 287 25.40 4.03 5.22
N VAL A 288 25.64 4.68 4.10
CA VAL A 288 26.87 4.50 3.30
C VAL A 288 28.08 4.95 4.10
N GLU A 289 28.05 6.15 4.69
CA GLU A 289 29.20 6.73 5.39
C GLU A 289 29.52 6.05 6.74
N VAL A 290 28.49 5.58 7.46
CA VAL A 290 28.65 5.04 8.83
C VAL A 290 28.81 3.52 8.85
N PHE A 291 28.11 2.81 7.94
CA PHE A 291 28.04 1.35 7.95
C PHE A 291 28.68 0.72 6.70
N ASP A 292 29.26 1.52 5.80
CA ASP A 292 29.89 1.05 4.54
C ASP A 292 28.97 0.19 3.68
N ILE A 293 27.66 0.49 3.72
CA ILE A 293 26.65 -0.21 2.92
C ILE A 293 26.67 0.33 1.50
N ASP A 294 26.54 -0.57 0.50
CA ASP A 294 26.42 -0.17 -0.90
C ASP A 294 25.35 0.91 -1.10
N PRO A 295 25.64 2.01 -1.84
CA PRO A 295 24.73 3.14 -1.98
C PRO A 295 23.34 2.79 -2.53
N LEU A 296 23.25 1.85 -3.48
CA LEU A 296 21.96 1.44 -4.04
C LEU A 296 21.19 0.58 -3.03
N THR A 297 21.88 -0.32 -2.30
CA THR A 297 21.31 -1.09 -1.20
C THR A 297 20.75 -0.16 -0.12
N ALA A 298 21.53 0.83 0.33
CA ALA A 298 21.13 1.81 1.34
C ALA A 298 19.91 2.63 0.88
N TYR A 299 19.91 3.08 -0.38
CA TYR A 299 18.78 3.84 -0.93
C TYR A 299 17.51 2.98 -1.03
N LEU A 300 17.61 1.76 -1.57
CA LEU A 300 16.45 0.87 -1.70
C LEU A 300 15.89 0.44 -0.34
N ALA A 301 16.75 0.24 0.67
CA ALA A 301 16.33 -0.07 2.03
C ALA A 301 15.56 1.09 2.69
N THR A 302 16.05 2.33 2.56
CA THR A 302 15.44 3.51 3.20
C THR A 302 14.28 4.09 2.40
N SER A 303 14.24 3.87 1.08
CA SER A 303 13.26 4.49 0.17
C SER A 303 11.82 4.22 0.61
N PRO A 304 10.93 5.23 0.60
CA PRO A 304 9.54 5.05 1.00
C PRO A 304 8.69 4.43 -0.12
N GLY A 305 9.25 3.47 -0.86
CA GLY A 305 8.61 2.77 -1.98
C GLY A 305 7.64 1.69 -1.56
N GLY A 306 7.02 1.05 -2.55
CA GLY A 306 6.30 -0.20 -2.35
C GLY A 306 7.30 -1.38 -2.35
N ALA A 307 7.12 -2.33 -1.43
CA ALA A 307 8.01 -3.49 -1.31
C ALA A 307 8.17 -4.25 -2.64
N ASP A 308 7.07 -4.40 -3.40
CA ASP A 308 7.08 -5.08 -4.70
C ASP A 308 7.98 -4.38 -5.73
N SER A 309 7.85 -3.03 -5.85
CA SER A 309 8.67 -2.25 -6.79
C SER A 309 10.15 -2.27 -6.40
N VAL A 310 10.44 -2.17 -5.10
CA VAL A 310 11.80 -2.21 -4.56
C VAL A 310 12.40 -3.61 -4.75
N ALA A 311 11.62 -4.67 -4.53
CA ALA A 311 12.06 -6.05 -4.74
C ALA A 311 12.47 -6.32 -6.20
N ILE A 312 11.69 -5.80 -7.17
CA ILE A 312 11.99 -5.94 -8.60
C ILE A 312 13.32 -5.24 -8.94
N ILE A 313 13.52 -4.02 -8.46
CA ILE A 313 14.77 -3.27 -8.69
C ILE A 313 15.94 -3.98 -8.01
N ALA A 314 15.78 -4.41 -6.77
CA ALA A 314 16.80 -5.14 -6.02
C ALA A 314 17.19 -6.45 -6.72
N ALA A 315 16.22 -7.22 -7.20
CA ALA A 315 16.47 -8.49 -7.92
C ALA A 315 17.13 -8.29 -9.29
N SER A 316 16.99 -7.11 -9.90
CA SER A 316 17.59 -6.78 -11.21
C SER A 316 18.95 -6.07 -11.09
N THR A 317 19.43 -5.80 -9.89
CA THR A 317 20.67 -5.09 -9.60
C THR A 317 21.55 -5.89 -8.63
N ASN A 318 22.82 -5.51 -8.54
CA ASN A 318 23.77 -6.21 -7.68
C ASN A 318 23.77 -5.61 -6.24
N VAL A 319 22.64 -5.77 -5.54
CA VAL A 319 22.42 -5.26 -4.17
C VAL A 319 22.13 -6.40 -3.21
N ASP A 320 22.28 -6.15 -1.91
CA ASP A 320 21.83 -7.09 -0.88
C ASP A 320 20.30 -7.09 -0.77
N VAL A 321 19.67 -8.01 -1.52
CA VAL A 321 18.22 -8.19 -1.54
C VAL A 321 17.68 -8.55 -0.16
N GLY A 322 18.43 -9.35 0.62
CA GLY A 322 18.05 -9.77 1.97
C GLY A 322 17.92 -8.57 2.91
N PHE A 323 18.94 -7.72 2.96
CA PHE A 323 18.96 -6.49 3.75
C PHE A 323 17.85 -5.53 3.35
N VAL A 324 17.70 -5.27 2.04
CA VAL A 324 16.66 -4.38 1.51
C VAL A 324 15.27 -4.88 1.90
N MET A 325 14.97 -6.17 1.69
CA MET A 325 13.65 -6.72 1.99
C MET A 325 13.36 -6.79 3.49
N ALA A 326 14.38 -7.15 4.31
CA ALA A 326 14.25 -7.14 5.76
C ALA A 326 13.88 -5.75 6.28
N GLN A 327 14.55 -4.70 5.80
CA GLN A 327 14.25 -3.30 6.17
C GLN A 327 12.86 -2.86 5.70
N GLN A 328 12.46 -3.20 4.48
CA GLN A 328 11.13 -2.84 3.95
C GLN A 328 10.00 -3.50 4.77
N ILE A 329 10.18 -4.77 5.14
CA ILE A 329 9.21 -5.52 5.93
C ILE A 329 9.19 -5.03 7.37
N ALA A 330 10.36 -4.81 7.99
CA ALA A 330 10.47 -4.27 9.35
C ALA A 330 9.71 -2.94 9.47
N ARG A 331 9.93 -2.03 8.52
CA ARG A 331 9.22 -0.76 8.47
C ARG A 331 7.72 -0.94 8.30
N PHE A 332 7.31 -1.83 7.41
CA PHE A 332 5.88 -2.12 7.19
C PHE A 332 5.22 -2.66 8.45
N MET A 333 5.84 -3.62 9.15
CA MET A 333 5.34 -4.15 10.42
C MET A 333 5.26 -3.06 11.49
N LEU A 334 6.29 -2.23 11.59
CA LEU A 334 6.30 -1.13 12.55
C LEU A 334 5.18 -0.11 12.24
N VAL A 335 4.94 0.21 10.96
CA VAL A 335 3.84 1.10 10.54
C VAL A 335 2.48 0.51 10.90
N LEU A 336 2.26 -0.79 10.73
CA LEU A 336 1.01 -1.44 11.10
C LEU A 336 0.73 -1.38 12.61
N ILE A 337 1.79 -1.52 13.43
CA ILE A 337 1.66 -1.50 14.90
C ILE A 337 1.52 -0.07 15.41
N VAL A 338 2.35 0.85 14.93
CA VAL A 338 2.47 2.22 15.46
C VAL A 338 1.52 3.19 14.75
N GLY A 339 1.18 2.94 13.48
CA GLY A 339 0.33 3.81 12.66
C GLY A 339 -1.01 4.18 13.31
N PRO A 340 -1.78 3.22 13.87
CA PRO A 340 -3.03 3.52 14.57
C PRO A 340 -2.86 4.46 15.76
N ALA A 341 -1.82 4.26 16.56
CA ALA A 341 -1.53 5.10 17.72
C ALA A 341 -1.13 6.52 17.29
N LEU A 342 -0.28 6.62 16.25
CA LEU A 342 0.14 7.91 15.69
C LEU A 342 -1.02 8.67 15.07
N SER A 343 -1.89 8.00 14.31
CA SER A 343 -3.03 8.66 13.68
C SER A 343 -3.99 9.22 14.73
N ARG A 344 -4.27 8.48 15.81
CA ARG A 344 -5.08 8.97 16.95
C ARG A 344 -4.42 10.14 17.65
N PHE A 345 -3.13 10.03 17.96
CA PHE A 345 -2.38 11.09 18.63
C PHE A 345 -2.42 12.41 17.85
N VAL A 346 -2.28 12.35 16.54
CA VAL A 346 -2.34 13.55 15.69
C VAL A 346 -3.77 14.07 15.53
N ALA A 347 -4.76 13.19 15.39
CA ALA A 347 -6.17 13.57 15.37
C ALA A 347 -6.55 14.36 16.63
N ASP A 348 -6.18 13.86 17.83
CA ASP A 348 -6.42 14.52 19.10
C ASP A 348 -5.73 15.90 19.20
N ARG A 349 -4.52 16.01 18.63
CA ARG A 349 -3.80 17.30 18.60
C ARG A 349 -4.42 18.31 17.65
N ILE A 350 -4.93 17.85 16.50
CA ILE A 350 -5.64 18.71 15.53
C ILE A 350 -6.97 19.16 16.13
N ALA A 351 -7.74 18.26 16.74
CA ALA A 351 -9.03 18.57 17.36
C ALA A 351 -8.91 19.61 18.48
N ARG A 352 -7.87 19.55 19.31
CA ARG A 352 -7.62 20.52 20.38
C ARG A 352 -7.27 21.92 19.89
N ASN A 353 -6.77 22.05 18.66
CA ASN A 353 -6.35 23.32 18.06
C ASN A 353 -7.45 23.98 17.20
N VAL A 354 -8.63 23.37 17.06
CA VAL A 354 -9.79 23.98 16.41
C VAL A 354 -10.56 24.75 17.49
N PRO A 355 -10.67 26.10 17.44
CA PRO A 355 -11.50 26.85 18.38
C PRO A 355 -12.95 26.39 18.28
N ASN A 356 -13.53 26.04 19.40
CA ASN A 356 -14.94 25.66 19.52
C ASN A 356 -15.83 26.83 19.06
N ILE A 357 -16.39 26.76 17.85
CA ILE A 357 -17.24 27.81 17.26
C ILE A 357 -18.64 27.82 17.93
N SER A 358 -18.90 26.88 18.84
CA SER A 358 -20.21 26.75 19.50
C SER A 358 -20.50 27.82 20.58
N ASP A 359 -19.55 28.71 20.90
CA ASP A 359 -19.73 29.70 21.98
C ASP A 359 -20.08 31.13 21.50
N LYS A 360 -20.52 31.28 20.27
CA LYS A 360 -21.04 32.54 19.73
C LYS A 360 -22.50 32.45 19.31
N THR A 361 -23.39 32.08 20.20
CA THR A 361 -24.78 32.51 20.12
C THR A 361 -24.91 33.73 21.05
N PRO A 362 -25.10 34.95 20.53
CA PRO A 362 -25.51 36.06 21.34
C PRO A 362 -26.98 35.84 21.72
N THR A 363 -27.27 35.93 23.00
CA THR A 363 -28.59 36.12 23.57
C THR A 363 -29.27 37.35 23.03
#